data_8c6652ed64f1f5e2f3514c6f08757d28
#
_entry.id   8c6652ed64f1f5e2f3514c6f08757d28
#
_cell.length_a   1.000
_cell.length_b   1.000
_cell.length_c   1.000
_cell.angle_alpha   90.00
_cell.angle_beta   90.00
_cell.angle_gamma   90.00
#
_symmetry.space_group_name_H-M   'P 1'
#
loop_
_entity.id
_entity.type
_entity.pdbx_description
1 polymer ?
#
loop_
_entity_poly.entity_id
_entity_poly.type
_entity_poly.pdbx_seq_one_letter_code
_entity_poly.pdbx_strand_id
1 'polypeptide(L)'
;MHEMSIAIEVCRIAEQQAVAAGPGAGSVVAVGVDVGEAAGVELSSLTFCLETLLADPPFVGAKPVIRRSPGDVLRVSYIEVDDGRPND
;
A
#
# COMPACT_ATOMS: atom_id res chain seq x y z
N MET A 1 -2.00 14.09 -12.31
CA MET A 1 -1.10 13.67 -11.22
C MET A 1 -0.38 12.40 -11.65
N HIS A 2 0.87 12.26 -11.25
CA HIS A 2 1.68 11.12 -11.68
C HIS A 2 1.49 9.94 -10.73
N GLU A 3 0.68 8.98 -11.14
CA GLU A 3 0.32 7.84 -10.28
C GLU A 3 1.52 6.98 -9.89
N MET A 4 2.53 6.88 -10.77
CA MET A 4 3.73 6.12 -10.41
C MET A 4 4.50 6.78 -9.26
N SER A 5 4.60 8.10 -9.23
CA SER A 5 5.25 8.81 -8.12
C SER A 5 4.49 8.59 -6.81
N ILE A 6 3.17 8.57 -6.87
CA ILE A 6 2.33 8.27 -5.71
C ILE A 6 2.58 6.84 -5.24
N ALA A 7 2.61 5.89 -6.17
CA ALA A 7 2.83 4.49 -5.84
C ALA A 7 4.19 4.27 -5.19
N ILE A 8 5.23 4.93 -5.68
CA ILE A 8 6.57 4.87 -5.10
C ILE A 8 6.55 5.38 -3.65
N GLU A 9 5.87 6.50 -3.41
CA GLU A 9 5.76 7.07 -2.07
C GLU A 9 4.95 6.17 -1.14
N VAL A 10 3.87 5.57 -1.63
CA VAL A 10 3.07 4.60 -0.86
C VAL A 10 3.95 3.42 -0.44
N CYS A 11 4.74 2.88 -1.36
CA CYS A 11 5.61 1.75 -1.06
C CYS A 11 6.70 2.12 -0.05
N ARG A 12 7.24 3.34 -0.15
CA ARG A 12 8.23 3.83 0.82
C ARG A 12 7.64 3.89 2.22
N ILE A 13 6.44 4.44 2.35
CA ILE A 13 5.74 4.53 3.65
C ILE A 13 5.40 3.15 4.18
N ALA A 14 4.91 2.26 3.32
CA ALA A 14 4.57 0.90 3.72
C ALA A 14 5.80 0.15 4.23
N GLU A 15 6.94 0.33 3.58
CA GLU A 15 8.20 -0.28 4.00
C GLU A 15 8.64 0.26 5.37
N GLN A 16 8.50 1.57 5.59
CA GLN A 16 8.82 2.17 6.89
C GLN A 16 7.93 1.60 8.00
N GLN A 17 6.64 1.43 7.73
CA GLN A 17 5.71 0.85 8.69
C GLN A 17 6.04 -0.61 8.98
N ALA A 18 6.45 -1.36 7.96
CA ALA A 18 6.84 -2.76 8.13
C ALA A 18 8.08 -2.87 9.02
N VAL A 19 9.07 -2.00 8.82
CA VAL A 19 10.27 -1.96 9.66
C VAL A 19 9.91 -1.61 11.09
N ALA A 20 9.02 -0.64 11.29
CA ALA A 20 8.57 -0.21 12.62
C ALA A 20 7.81 -1.31 13.35
N ALA A 21 7.15 -2.22 12.63
CA ALA A 21 6.45 -3.35 13.22
C ALA A 21 7.40 -4.41 13.81
N GLY A 22 8.68 -4.34 13.43
CA GLY A 22 9.73 -5.19 13.98
C GLY A 22 9.98 -6.47 13.18
N PRO A 23 11.12 -7.13 13.46
CA PRO A 23 11.54 -8.28 12.64
C PRO A 23 10.65 -9.51 12.78
N GLY A 24 9.81 -9.58 13.80
CA GLY A 24 8.89 -10.69 14.00
C GLY A 24 7.53 -10.50 13.35
N ALA A 25 7.30 -9.37 12.68
CA ALA A 25 5.97 -9.04 12.17
C ALA A 25 5.58 -9.86 10.93
N GLY A 26 6.56 -10.35 10.17
CA GLY A 26 6.29 -11.14 8.98
C GLY A 26 6.23 -10.30 7.70
N SER A 27 5.67 -10.88 6.66
CA SER A 27 5.59 -10.25 5.35
C SER A 27 4.40 -9.31 5.25
N VAL A 28 4.54 -8.23 4.50
CA VAL A 28 3.40 -7.37 4.17
C VAL A 28 2.56 -8.09 3.13
N VAL A 29 1.26 -8.27 3.40
CA VAL A 29 0.35 -8.95 2.49
C VAL A 29 -0.71 -8.02 1.91
N ALA A 30 -0.90 -6.85 2.51
CA ALA A 30 -1.81 -5.83 1.97
C ALA A 30 -1.36 -4.44 2.38
N VAL A 31 -1.63 -3.47 1.53
CA VAL A 31 -1.36 -2.05 1.78
C VAL A 31 -2.63 -1.27 1.49
N GLY A 32 -3.20 -0.65 2.52
CA GLY A 32 -4.41 0.14 2.38
C GLY A 32 -4.08 1.59 2.06
N VAL A 33 -4.76 2.15 1.09
CA VAL A 33 -4.55 3.54 0.64
C VAL A 33 -5.89 4.24 0.57
N ASP A 34 -6.01 5.36 1.28
CA ASP A 34 -7.17 6.24 1.15
C ASP A 34 -6.89 7.27 0.07
N VAL A 35 -7.78 7.36 -0.92
CA VAL A 35 -7.65 8.30 -2.04
C VAL A 35 -8.88 9.17 -2.09
N GLY A 36 -8.71 10.47 -1.89
CA GLY A 36 -9.81 11.42 -1.94
C GLY A 36 -10.37 11.58 -3.35
N GLU A 37 -11.67 11.79 -3.43
CA GLU A 37 -12.34 11.99 -4.72
C GLU A 37 -11.83 13.24 -5.44
N ALA A 38 -11.37 14.24 -4.68
CA ALA A 38 -10.83 15.48 -5.21
C ALA A 38 -9.30 15.48 -5.38
N ALA A 39 -8.63 14.36 -5.11
CA ALA A 39 -7.17 14.29 -5.19
C ALA A 39 -6.64 14.29 -6.62
N GLY A 40 -7.49 14.09 -7.61
CA GLY A 40 -7.08 14.10 -9.02
C GLY A 40 -6.30 12.87 -9.44
N VAL A 41 -6.52 11.74 -8.77
CA VAL A 41 -5.79 10.50 -9.03
C VAL A 41 -6.66 9.57 -9.87
N GLU A 42 -6.08 9.04 -10.95
CA GLU A 42 -6.75 8.02 -11.76
C GLU A 42 -6.52 6.66 -11.10
N LEU A 43 -7.60 6.05 -10.59
CA LEU A 43 -7.49 4.88 -9.72
C LEU A 43 -6.97 3.62 -10.41
N SER A 44 -7.36 3.38 -11.66
CA SER A 44 -6.89 2.19 -12.34
C SER A 44 -5.40 2.27 -12.64
N SER A 45 -4.90 3.46 -12.96
CA SER A 45 -3.46 3.69 -13.15
C SER A 45 -2.71 3.53 -11.83
N LEU A 46 -3.24 4.08 -10.74
CA LEU A 46 -2.61 3.93 -9.43
C LEU A 46 -2.56 2.46 -9.01
N THR A 47 -3.65 1.74 -9.18
CA THR A 47 -3.73 0.32 -8.84
C THR A 47 -2.68 -0.47 -9.62
N PHE A 48 -2.58 -0.22 -10.93
CA PHE A 48 -1.58 -0.89 -11.76
C PHE A 48 -0.16 -0.60 -11.30
N CYS A 49 0.14 0.67 -11.01
CA CYS A 49 1.46 1.05 -10.51
C CYS A 49 1.78 0.38 -9.18
N LEU A 50 0.80 0.34 -8.26
CA LEU A 50 0.98 -0.32 -6.97
C LEU A 50 1.20 -1.82 -7.13
N GLU A 51 0.41 -2.48 -7.96
CA GLU A 51 0.58 -3.91 -8.20
C GLU A 51 1.96 -4.21 -8.77
N THR A 52 2.44 -3.37 -9.67
CA THR A 52 3.77 -3.52 -10.26
C THR A 52 4.86 -3.41 -9.20
N LEU A 53 4.80 -2.39 -8.34
CA LEU A 53 5.82 -2.18 -7.31
C LEU A 53 5.72 -3.19 -6.17
N LEU A 54 4.51 -3.59 -5.81
CA LEU A 54 4.30 -4.53 -4.71
C LEU A 54 4.61 -5.97 -5.10
N ALA A 55 4.86 -6.23 -6.38
CA ALA A 55 5.29 -7.55 -6.83
C ALA A 55 6.71 -7.88 -6.38
N ASP A 56 7.53 -6.85 -6.12
CA ASP A 56 8.95 -7.02 -5.80
C ASP A 56 9.21 -7.02 -4.29
N PRO A 57 10.33 -7.61 -3.84
CA PRO A 57 10.70 -7.51 -2.43
C PRO A 57 10.75 -6.05 -1.97
N PRO A 58 10.41 -5.76 -0.72
CA PRO A 58 10.06 -6.70 0.34
C PRO A 58 8.60 -7.14 0.39
N PHE A 59 7.78 -6.75 -0.58
CA PHE A 59 6.33 -6.96 -0.54
C PHE A 59 5.89 -8.30 -1.17
N VAL A 60 6.53 -8.71 -2.24
CA VAL A 60 6.34 -10.01 -2.92
C VAL A 60 4.85 -10.34 -3.14
N GLY A 61 4.15 -9.42 -3.82
CA GLY A 61 2.75 -9.64 -4.19
C GLY A 61 1.73 -9.18 -3.17
N ALA A 62 2.10 -8.25 -2.28
CA ALA A 62 1.13 -7.61 -1.39
C ALA A 62 0.01 -6.97 -2.21
N LYS A 63 -1.21 -7.05 -1.70
CA LYS A 63 -2.38 -6.54 -2.40
C LYS A 63 -2.63 -5.06 -2.06
N PRO A 64 -2.75 -4.18 -3.04
CA PRO A 64 -3.21 -2.82 -2.77
C PRO A 64 -4.71 -2.81 -2.52
N VAL A 65 -5.14 -2.12 -1.47
CA VAL A 65 -6.54 -1.95 -1.12
C VAL A 65 -6.83 -0.46 -1.12
N ILE A 66 -7.52 0.01 -2.16
CA ILE A 66 -7.80 1.43 -2.32
C ILE A 66 -9.21 1.71 -1.84
N ARG A 67 -9.33 2.69 -0.94
CA ARG A 67 -10.61 3.17 -0.45
C ARG A 67 -10.81 4.63 -0.86
N ARG A 68 -11.96 4.91 -1.47
CA ARG A 68 -12.33 6.29 -1.80
C ARG A 68 -12.76 7.02 -0.55
N SER A 69 -12.37 8.29 -0.47
CA SER A 69 -12.70 9.16 0.64
C SER A 69 -13.14 10.51 0.09
N PRO A 70 -13.92 11.29 0.85
CA PRO A 70 -14.22 12.67 0.46
C PRO A 70 -12.96 13.53 0.50
N GLY A 71 -12.97 14.63 -0.25
CA GLY A 71 -11.89 15.61 -0.22
C GLY A 71 -10.68 15.18 -1.03
N ASP A 72 -9.52 15.69 -0.64
CA ASP A 72 -8.26 15.52 -1.37
C ASP A 72 -7.24 14.65 -0.64
N VAL A 73 -7.68 13.86 0.31
CA VAL A 73 -6.79 13.01 1.11
C VAL A 73 -6.07 12.00 0.21
N LEU A 74 -4.81 11.73 0.55
CA LEU A 74 -4.00 10.70 -0.10
C LEU A 74 -3.02 10.18 0.94
N ARG A 75 -3.27 8.97 1.44
CA ARG A 75 -2.48 8.43 2.54
C ARG A 75 -2.49 6.91 2.57
N VAL A 76 -1.44 6.35 3.15
CA VAL A 76 -1.43 4.93 3.53
C VAL A 76 -2.22 4.82 4.82
N SER A 77 -3.33 4.10 4.78
CA SER A 77 -4.22 3.96 5.94
C SER A 77 -3.80 2.82 6.85
N TYR A 78 -3.24 1.75 6.28
CA TYR A 78 -2.76 0.61 7.05
C TYR A 78 -1.85 -0.26 6.20
N ILE A 79 -1.10 -1.12 6.87
CA ILE A 79 -0.51 -2.30 6.25
C ILE A 79 -1.03 -3.52 6.99
N GLU A 80 -1.15 -4.65 6.29
CA GLU A 80 -1.48 -5.93 6.88
C GLU A 80 -0.27 -6.83 6.74
N VAL A 81 0.13 -7.46 7.84
CA VAL A 81 1.28 -8.36 7.84
C VAL A 81 0.83 -9.77 8.20
N ASP A 82 1.52 -10.74 7.63
CA ASP A 82 1.29 -12.14 7.92
C ASP A 82 2.55 -12.67 8.61
N ASP A 83 2.40 -13.12 9.87
CA ASP A 83 3.52 -13.62 10.65
C ASP A 83 3.81 -15.10 10.40
N GLY A 84 3.14 -15.70 9.43
CA GLY A 84 3.33 -17.10 9.08
C GLY A 84 2.66 -18.10 10.01
N ARG A 85 1.88 -17.62 10.99
CA ARG A 85 1.18 -18.52 11.90
C ARG A 85 -0.09 -19.06 11.26
N PRO A 86 -0.42 -20.33 11.50
CA PRO A 86 -1.70 -20.84 10.98
C PRO A 86 -2.87 -20.09 11.60
N ASN A 87 -3.89 -19.85 10.77
CA ASN A 87 -5.16 -19.33 11.24
C ASN A 87 -5.98 -20.47 11.81
N ASP A 88 -6.42 -20.31 13.02
CA ASP A 88 -7.31 -21.29 13.66
C ASP A 88 -8.77 -20.94 13.46
#